data_aae50302e82a235638beb6371e198400
#
_entry.id   aae50302e82a235638beb6371e198400
#
_cell.length_a   1.000
_cell.length_b   1.000
_cell.length_c   1.000
_cell.angle_alpha   90.00
_cell.angle_beta   90.00
_cell.angle_gamma   90.00
#
_symmetry.space_group_name_H-M   'P 1'
#
loop_
_entity.id
_entity.type
_entity.pdbx_description
1 polymer ?
#
loop_
_entity_poly.entity_id
_entity_poly.type
_entity_poly.pdbx_seq_one_letter_code
_entity_poly.pdbx_strand_id
1 'polypeptide(L)'
;MRPAEELRYLILAAQREGNRLLGQALKPLGVTPSQAEVLRILADRRPLTLNGLGELLVCESGNSPSRLVDRLATMGLIDRQVSAHDRRHIELSLTEEGRRLARQITTIEDDLYRSIDAAAEGRDVDQITGFRRAFVRPADPPT
;
A
#
# COMPACT_ATOMS: atom_id res chain seq x y z
N MET A 1 23.47 -15.42 16.61
CA MET A 1 22.09 -15.14 16.13
C MET A 1 21.59 -16.32 15.33
N ARG A 2 20.37 -16.76 15.63
CA ARG A 2 19.75 -17.84 14.86
C ARG A 2 19.41 -17.36 13.44
N PRO A 3 19.49 -18.21 12.41
CA PRO A 3 19.12 -17.81 11.04
C PRO A 3 17.72 -17.20 10.92
N ALA A 4 16.75 -17.73 11.65
CA ALA A 4 15.39 -17.19 11.65
C ALA A 4 15.31 -15.77 12.26
N GLU A 5 16.11 -15.49 13.27
CA GLU A 5 16.21 -14.17 13.90
C GLU A 5 16.85 -13.17 12.94
N GLU A 6 17.95 -13.55 12.31
CA GLU A 6 18.60 -12.72 11.30
C GLU A 6 17.65 -12.39 10.14
N LEU A 7 16.94 -13.40 9.64
CA LEU A 7 15.96 -13.21 8.58
C LEU A 7 14.88 -12.21 8.99
N ARG A 8 14.36 -12.31 10.21
CA ARG A 8 13.36 -11.38 10.72
C ARG A 8 13.90 -9.95 10.74
N TYR A 9 15.13 -9.75 11.26
CA TYR A 9 15.74 -8.43 11.29
C TYR A 9 15.99 -7.85 9.90
N LEU A 10 16.42 -8.69 8.95
CA LEU A 10 16.64 -8.25 7.57
C LEU A 10 15.33 -7.85 6.88
N ILE A 11 14.24 -8.57 7.15
CA ILE A 11 12.91 -8.20 6.63
C ILE A 11 12.49 -6.82 7.17
N LEU A 12 12.65 -6.59 8.47
CA LEU A 12 12.32 -5.30 9.09
C LEU A 12 13.21 -4.17 8.54
N ALA A 13 14.49 -4.44 8.35
CA ALA A 13 15.43 -3.48 7.78
C ALA A 13 15.08 -3.13 6.33
N ALA A 14 14.71 -4.13 5.53
CA ALA A 14 14.29 -3.93 4.15
C ALA A 14 13.00 -3.10 4.07
N GLN A 15 12.03 -3.37 4.94
CA GLN A 15 10.80 -2.56 5.03
C GLN A 15 11.12 -1.11 5.38
N ARG A 16 11.95 -0.90 6.38
CA ARG A 16 12.35 0.45 6.82
C ARG A 16 13.03 1.23 5.69
N GLU A 17 13.99 0.59 5.01
CA GLU A 17 14.70 1.22 3.91
C GLU A 17 13.79 1.52 2.72
N GLY A 18 12.92 0.58 2.36
CA GLY A 18 11.92 0.79 1.31
C GLY A 18 11.01 1.97 1.61
N ASN A 19 10.50 2.06 2.84
CA ASN A 19 9.67 3.19 3.26
C ASN A 19 10.43 4.52 3.27
N ARG A 20 11.70 4.50 3.65
CA ARG A 20 12.54 5.71 3.62
C ARG A 20 12.72 6.22 2.19
N LEU A 21 13.08 5.34 1.28
CA LEU A 21 13.29 5.67 -0.13
C LEU A 21 12.00 6.16 -0.79
N LEU A 22 10.91 5.42 -0.56
CA LEU A 22 9.61 5.78 -1.12
C LEU A 22 9.10 7.10 -0.54
N GLY A 23 9.25 7.30 0.77
CA GLY A 23 8.86 8.55 1.44
C GLY A 23 9.57 9.77 0.87
N GLN A 24 10.87 9.66 0.59
CA GLN A 24 11.63 10.74 -0.05
C GLN A 24 11.15 11.00 -1.47
N ALA A 25 10.91 9.94 -2.25
CA ALA A 25 10.47 10.07 -3.63
C ALA A 25 9.05 10.64 -3.75
N LEU A 26 8.18 10.39 -2.76
CA LEU A 26 6.81 10.88 -2.73
C LEU A 26 6.66 12.31 -2.21
N LYS A 27 7.68 12.89 -1.60
CA LYS A 27 7.62 14.27 -1.07
C LYS A 27 7.07 15.29 -2.05
N PRO A 28 7.50 15.33 -3.32
CA PRO A 28 6.98 16.29 -4.29
C PRO A 28 5.47 16.16 -4.51
N LEU A 29 4.91 14.99 -4.28
CA LEU A 29 3.47 14.74 -4.43
C LEU A 29 2.67 15.06 -3.16
N GLY A 30 3.34 15.31 -2.04
CA GLY A 30 2.69 15.68 -0.77
C GLY A 30 1.99 14.52 -0.07
N VAL A 31 2.36 13.28 -0.36
CA VAL A 31 1.78 12.08 0.28
C VAL A 31 2.86 11.22 0.93
N THR A 32 2.45 10.50 1.97
CA THR A 32 3.29 9.51 2.66
C THR A 32 3.18 8.14 1.99
N PRO A 33 4.09 7.18 2.28
CA PRO A 33 3.93 5.80 1.80
C PRO A 33 2.59 5.17 2.15
N SER A 34 2.08 5.38 3.36
CA SER A 34 0.77 4.84 3.78
C SER A 34 -0.38 5.45 2.99
N GLN A 35 -0.35 6.75 2.74
CA GLN A 35 -1.34 7.43 1.91
C GLN A 35 -1.26 6.95 0.45
N ALA A 36 -0.07 6.79 -0.07
CA ALA A 36 0.15 6.26 -1.42
C ALA A 36 -0.41 4.84 -1.56
N GLU A 37 -0.25 3.99 -0.55
CA GLU A 37 -0.81 2.64 -0.54
C GLU A 37 -2.34 2.68 -0.64
N VAL A 38 -3.02 3.53 0.13
CA VAL A 38 -4.47 3.70 0.04
C VAL A 38 -4.90 4.08 -1.39
N LEU A 39 -4.24 5.05 -1.97
CA LEU A 39 -4.55 5.51 -3.33
C LEU A 39 -4.34 4.39 -4.36
N ARG A 40 -3.27 3.62 -4.22
CA ARG A 40 -2.97 2.50 -5.13
C ARG A 40 -4.00 1.38 -5.00
N ILE A 41 -4.39 1.02 -3.80
CA ILE A 41 -5.41 -0.01 -3.57
C ILE A 41 -6.75 0.43 -4.18
N LEU A 42 -7.17 1.67 -3.94
CA LEU A 42 -8.43 2.18 -4.50
C LEU A 42 -8.38 2.36 -6.02
N ALA A 43 -7.22 2.55 -6.60
CA ALA A 43 -7.07 2.58 -8.06
C ALA A 43 -7.33 1.21 -8.69
N ASP A 44 -6.89 0.14 -8.02
CA ASP A 44 -6.99 -1.22 -8.55
C ASP A 44 -8.29 -1.92 -8.15
N ARG A 45 -8.81 -1.62 -6.97
CA ARG A 45 -9.94 -2.34 -6.35
C ARG A 45 -10.99 -1.37 -5.85
N ARG A 46 -11.93 -1.02 -6.69
CA ARG A 46 -12.99 -0.06 -6.35
C ARG A 46 -14.37 -0.59 -6.76
N PRO A 47 -15.43 -0.19 -6.04
CA PRO A 47 -15.38 0.53 -4.76
C PRO A 47 -15.02 -0.39 -3.60
N LEU A 48 -14.48 0.17 -2.53
CA LEU A 48 -14.14 -0.56 -1.30
C LEU A 48 -14.79 0.11 -0.09
N THR A 49 -15.19 -0.70 0.89
CA THR A 49 -15.55 -0.19 2.22
C THR A 49 -14.29 0.13 3.01
N LEU A 50 -14.44 0.90 4.10
CA LEU A 50 -13.33 1.19 5.01
C LEU A 50 -12.71 -0.10 5.59
N ASN A 51 -13.55 -1.06 5.98
CA ASN A 51 -13.09 -2.35 6.48
C ASN A 51 -12.33 -3.14 5.39
N GLY A 52 -12.86 -3.18 4.18
CA GLY A 52 -12.20 -3.82 3.04
C GLY A 52 -10.84 -3.21 2.74
N LEU A 53 -10.75 -1.88 2.78
CA LEU A 53 -9.48 -1.18 2.64
C LEU A 53 -8.51 -1.55 3.75
N GLY A 54 -8.96 -1.53 5.02
CA GLY A 54 -8.13 -1.83 6.17
C GLY A 54 -7.51 -3.22 6.14
N GLU A 55 -8.22 -4.20 5.60
CA GLU A 55 -7.73 -5.57 5.43
C GLU A 55 -6.59 -5.69 4.41
N LEU A 56 -6.52 -4.78 3.46
CA LEU A 56 -5.53 -4.79 2.38
C LEU A 56 -4.28 -3.97 2.71
N LEU A 57 -4.36 -3.06 3.68
CA LEU A 57 -3.23 -2.19 4.03
C LEU A 57 -2.10 -2.99 4.69
N VAL A 58 -0.91 -2.81 4.20
CA VAL A 58 0.32 -3.47 4.66
C VAL A 58 1.27 -2.49 5.33
N CYS A 59 1.37 -1.26 4.81
CA CYS A 59 2.27 -0.26 5.36
C CYS A 59 1.82 0.14 6.77
N GLU A 60 2.73 0.00 7.73
CA GLU A 60 2.49 0.49 9.08
C GLU A 60 2.58 2.02 9.09
N SER A 61 1.59 2.65 9.70
CA SER A 61 1.61 4.07 10.00
C SER A 61 1.09 4.28 11.42
N GLY A 62 1.37 5.42 12.00
CA GLY A 62 0.79 5.80 13.28
C GLY A 62 -0.70 6.12 13.21
N ASN A 63 -1.30 6.06 12.02
CA ASN A 63 -2.68 6.41 11.77
C ASN A 63 -3.53 5.18 11.46
N SER A 64 -4.78 5.18 11.93
CA SER A 64 -5.78 4.18 11.56
C SER A 64 -6.20 4.35 10.08
N PRO A 65 -6.77 3.31 9.44
CA PRO A 65 -7.34 3.46 8.10
C PRO A 65 -8.36 4.59 8.00
N SER A 66 -9.17 4.79 9.02
CA SER A 66 -10.14 5.89 9.09
C SER A 66 -9.47 7.26 8.98
N ARG A 67 -8.38 7.48 9.71
CA ARG A 67 -7.64 8.76 9.67
C ARG A 67 -6.95 8.97 8.33
N LEU A 68 -6.39 7.92 7.73
CA LEU A 68 -5.80 8.00 6.40
C LEU A 68 -6.83 8.42 5.37
N VAL A 69 -8.00 7.81 5.39
CA VAL A 69 -9.11 8.14 4.49
C VAL A 69 -9.61 9.57 4.73
N ASP A 70 -9.81 9.98 5.98
CA ASP A 70 -10.25 11.33 6.32
C ASP A 70 -9.28 12.38 5.76
N ARG A 71 -7.99 12.14 5.93
CA ARG A 71 -6.96 13.04 5.43
C ARG A 71 -7.00 13.15 3.91
N LEU A 72 -7.07 12.02 3.22
CA LEU A 72 -7.11 11.98 1.76
C LEU A 72 -8.41 12.56 1.20
N ALA A 73 -9.52 12.38 1.88
CA ALA A 73 -10.79 13.00 1.52
C ALA A 73 -10.72 14.53 1.66
N THR A 74 -10.10 15.03 2.73
CA THR A 74 -9.86 16.47 2.92
C THR A 74 -8.98 17.05 1.83
N MET A 75 -8.02 16.28 1.33
CA MET A 75 -7.15 16.67 0.21
C MET A 75 -7.85 16.60 -1.16
N GLY A 76 -9.10 16.15 -1.20
CA GLY A 76 -9.87 16.01 -2.46
C GLY A 76 -9.48 14.81 -3.31
N LEU A 77 -8.88 13.78 -2.72
CA LEU A 77 -8.37 12.62 -3.45
C LEU A 77 -9.29 11.40 -3.36
N ILE A 78 -10.15 11.34 -2.35
CA ILE A 78 -11.09 10.25 -2.10
C ILE A 78 -12.51 10.81 -1.95
N ASP A 79 -13.46 10.11 -2.57
CA ASP A 79 -14.89 10.30 -2.38
C ASP A 79 -15.47 9.19 -1.50
N ARG A 80 -16.44 9.56 -0.68
CA ARG A 80 -17.25 8.63 0.11
C ARG A 80 -18.68 8.67 -0.41
N GLN A 81 -19.22 7.50 -0.70
CA GLN A 81 -20.62 7.37 -1.16
C GLN A 81 -21.31 6.23 -0.41
N VAL A 82 -22.59 6.41 -0.14
CA VAL A 82 -23.40 5.32 0.38
C VAL A 82 -23.49 4.22 -0.67
N SER A 83 -23.26 2.96 -0.27
CA SER A 83 -23.33 1.83 -1.19
C SER A 83 -24.73 1.73 -1.83
N ALA A 84 -24.76 1.50 -3.15
CA ALA A 84 -25.99 1.22 -3.87
C ALA A 84 -26.62 -0.12 -3.46
N HIS A 85 -25.82 -1.04 -2.94
CA HIS A 85 -26.24 -2.39 -2.55
C HIS A 85 -26.66 -2.50 -1.08
N ASP A 86 -26.04 -1.70 -0.19
CA ASP A 86 -26.34 -1.68 1.24
C ASP A 86 -26.10 -0.28 1.81
N ARG A 87 -27.19 0.41 2.14
CA ARG A 87 -27.14 1.78 2.68
C ARG A 87 -26.42 1.92 4.02
N ARG A 88 -26.13 0.80 4.69
CA ARG A 88 -25.38 0.79 5.94
C ARG A 88 -23.87 0.91 5.73
N HIS A 89 -23.40 0.73 4.50
CA HIS A 89 -21.98 0.79 4.13
C HIS A 89 -21.68 2.03 3.32
N ILE A 90 -20.51 2.60 3.61
CA ILE A 90 -19.90 3.68 2.83
C ILE A 90 -18.83 3.07 1.96
N GLU A 91 -18.89 3.35 0.67
CA GLU A 91 -17.90 2.93 -0.31
C GLU A 91 -16.93 4.07 -0.59
N LEU A 92 -15.66 3.71 -0.71
CA LEU A 92 -14.56 4.62 -0.99
C LEU A 92 -14.15 4.46 -2.45
N SER A 93 -13.93 5.59 -3.11
CA SER A 93 -13.41 5.63 -4.48
C SER A 93 -12.49 6.82 -4.65
N LEU A 94 -11.64 6.78 -5.68
CA LEU A 94 -10.79 7.93 -6.01
C LEU A 94 -11.60 8.98 -6.75
N THR A 95 -11.29 10.25 -6.46
CA THR A 95 -11.66 11.35 -7.33
C THR A 95 -10.80 11.31 -8.60
N GLU A 96 -11.12 12.16 -9.58
CA GLU A 96 -10.27 12.30 -10.76
C GLU A 96 -8.85 12.73 -10.38
N GLU A 97 -8.73 13.65 -9.43
CA GLU A 97 -7.46 14.09 -8.88
C GLU A 97 -6.71 12.95 -8.19
N GLY A 98 -7.44 12.12 -7.41
CA GLY A 98 -6.87 10.93 -6.78
C GLY A 98 -6.35 9.91 -7.81
N ARG A 99 -7.09 9.70 -8.89
CA ARG A 99 -6.64 8.82 -9.98
C ARG A 99 -5.37 9.35 -10.66
N ARG A 100 -5.31 10.64 -10.91
CA ARG A 100 -4.13 11.27 -11.49
C ARG A 100 -2.91 11.09 -10.59
N LEU A 101 -3.08 11.35 -9.30
CA LEU A 101 -2.01 11.17 -8.33
C LEU A 101 -1.57 9.70 -8.22
N ALA A 102 -2.50 8.76 -8.26
CA ALA A 102 -2.19 7.34 -8.25
C ALA A 102 -1.31 6.93 -9.44
N ARG A 103 -1.53 7.50 -10.62
CA ARG A 103 -0.67 7.26 -11.79
C ARG A 103 0.75 7.81 -11.58
N GLN A 104 0.88 8.99 -10.97
CA GLN A 104 2.19 9.56 -10.64
C GLN A 104 2.93 8.70 -9.60
N ILE A 105 2.21 8.20 -8.61
CA ILE A 105 2.75 7.28 -7.61
C ILE A 105 3.26 6.00 -8.27
N THR A 106 2.54 5.45 -9.21
CA THR A 106 2.98 4.26 -9.96
C THR A 106 4.34 4.48 -10.64
N THR A 107 4.53 5.63 -11.25
CA THR A 107 5.82 5.97 -11.88
C THR A 107 6.96 6.02 -10.87
N ILE A 108 6.70 6.57 -9.69
CA ILE A 108 7.69 6.64 -8.60
C ILE A 108 7.98 5.23 -8.06
N GLU A 109 6.97 4.42 -7.86
CA GLU A 109 7.12 3.04 -7.38
C GLU A 109 7.90 2.18 -8.38
N ASP A 110 7.75 2.39 -9.68
CA ASP A 110 8.48 1.66 -10.71
C ASP A 110 9.99 1.86 -10.57
N ASP A 111 10.44 3.04 -10.18
CA ASP A 111 11.86 3.31 -9.91
C ASP A 111 12.36 2.50 -8.70
N LEU A 112 11.56 2.42 -7.65
CA LEU A 112 11.88 1.59 -6.47
C LEU A 112 11.93 0.10 -6.87
N TYR A 113 10.98 -0.36 -7.66
CA TYR A 113 10.95 -1.76 -8.10
C TYR A 113 12.13 -2.12 -8.98
N ARG A 114 12.60 -1.22 -9.83
CA ARG A 114 13.84 -1.43 -10.59
C ARG A 114 15.05 -1.59 -9.69
N SER A 115 15.11 -0.85 -8.59
CA SER A 115 16.18 -1.00 -7.59
C SER A 115 16.14 -2.35 -6.90
N ILE A 116 14.93 -2.83 -6.60
CA ILE A 116 14.71 -4.16 -6.03
C ILE A 116 15.10 -5.25 -7.03
N ASP A 117 14.70 -5.11 -8.28
CA ASP A 117 15.06 -6.04 -9.36
C ASP A 117 16.57 -6.14 -9.52
N ALA A 118 17.28 -5.02 -9.48
CA ALA A 118 18.75 -5.00 -9.56
C ALA A 118 19.39 -5.71 -8.38
N ALA A 119 18.87 -5.52 -7.16
CA ALA A 119 19.36 -6.20 -5.96
C ALA A 119 19.05 -7.70 -5.98
N ALA A 120 17.97 -8.10 -6.65
CA ALA A 120 17.54 -9.48 -6.75
C ALA A 120 18.20 -10.24 -7.93
N GLU A 121 18.98 -9.56 -8.75
CA GLU A 121 19.64 -10.17 -9.91
C GLU A 121 20.51 -11.37 -9.49
N GLY A 122 20.34 -12.50 -10.19
CA GLY A 122 21.05 -13.73 -9.88
C GLY A 122 20.51 -14.50 -8.68
N ARG A 123 19.38 -14.09 -8.10
CA ARG A 123 18.71 -14.77 -6.97
C ARG A 123 17.36 -15.32 -7.40
N ASP A 124 16.91 -16.35 -6.70
CA ASP A 124 15.60 -16.94 -6.93
C ASP A 124 14.53 -16.14 -6.16
N VAL A 125 13.93 -15.17 -6.83
CA VAL A 125 12.87 -14.33 -6.26
C VAL A 125 11.62 -15.13 -5.91
N ASP A 126 11.31 -16.18 -6.69
CA ASP A 126 10.15 -17.01 -6.44
C ASP A 126 10.27 -17.79 -5.12
N GLN A 127 11.47 -18.25 -4.77
CA GLN A 127 11.71 -18.86 -3.46
C GLN A 127 11.51 -17.87 -2.32
N ILE A 128 12.03 -16.66 -2.45
CA ILE A 128 11.85 -15.61 -1.44
C ILE A 128 10.37 -15.28 -1.27
N THR A 129 9.66 -15.11 -2.38
CA THR A 129 8.21 -14.82 -2.40
C THR A 129 7.40 -16.00 -1.83
N GLY A 130 7.78 -17.23 -2.17
CA GLY A 130 7.13 -18.45 -1.67
C GLY A 130 7.23 -18.58 -0.15
N PHE A 131 8.39 -18.30 0.43
CA PHE A 131 8.57 -18.24 1.88
C PHE A 131 7.61 -17.25 2.52
N ARG A 132 7.53 -16.04 1.98
CA ARG A 132 6.68 -14.98 2.51
C ARG A 132 5.20 -15.39 2.48
N ARG A 133 4.74 -15.98 1.39
CA ARG A 133 3.36 -16.48 1.28
C ARG A 133 3.03 -17.57 2.29
N ALA A 134 3.99 -18.39 2.65
CA ALA A 134 3.81 -19.44 3.66
C ALA A 134 3.69 -18.85 5.08
N PHE A 135 4.39 -17.76 5.36
CA PHE A 135 4.43 -17.14 6.69
C PHE A 135 3.36 -16.08 6.88
N VAL A 136 3.13 -15.25 5.88
CA VAL A 136 2.13 -14.18 5.92
C VAL A 136 0.80 -14.72 5.41
N ARG A 137 -0.24 -14.69 6.24
CA ARG A 137 -1.59 -15.05 5.79
C ARG A 137 -2.00 -14.09 4.67
N PRO A 138 -2.41 -14.60 3.51
CA PRO A 138 -2.98 -13.72 2.50
C PRO A 138 -4.23 -13.04 3.09
N ALA A 139 -4.37 -11.75 2.87
CA ALA A 139 -5.65 -11.12 3.08
C ALA A 139 -6.65 -11.82 2.18
N ASP A 140 -7.72 -12.34 2.76
CA ASP A 140 -8.78 -12.93 1.96
C ASP A 140 -9.27 -11.89 0.94
N PRO A 141 -9.41 -12.26 -0.34
CA PRO A 141 -9.94 -11.32 -1.30
C PRO A 141 -11.32 -10.86 -0.83
N PRO A 142 -11.60 -9.57 -0.92
CA PRO A 142 -12.92 -9.07 -0.55
C PRO A 142 -13.98 -9.78 -1.38
N THR A 143 -14.91 -10.44 -0.69
CA THR A 143 -16.10 -11.06 -1.29
C THR A 143 -17.04 -10.00 -1.82
#